data_14a048b18bd1bb0aeb6e94e73bee6faa
#
_entry.id   14a048b18bd1bb0aeb6e94e73bee6faa
#
_cell.length_a   1.000
_cell.length_b   1.000
_cell.length_c   1.000
_cell.angle_alpha   90.00
_cell.angle_beta   90.00
_cell.angle_gamma   90.00
#
_symmetry.space_group_name_H-M   'P 1'
#
loop_
_entity.id
_entity.type
_entity.pdbx_description
1 polymer ?
#
loop_
_entity_poly.entity_id
_entity_poly.type
_entity_poly.pdbx_seq_one_letter_code
_entity_poly.pdbx_strand_id
1 'polypeptide(L)'
;MMQWSYGTLLKWGTDELTAHSVDNASVDAWYLLEYVTGVSKAMYFAEPERAVSEENADRYIDCIRQRAAHIPLQHITGEQEFM
;
A
#
# COMPACT_ATOMS: atom_id res chain seq x y z
N MET A 1 -18.00 10.58 -6.12
CA MET A 1 -16.74 10.66 -5.45
C MET A 1 -16.40 9.32 -4.82
N MET A 2 -15.28 8.75 -5.21
CA MET A 2 -14.91 7.44 -4.69
C MET A 2 -14.20 7.59 -3.36
N GLN A 3 -14.68 6.81 -2.40
CA GLN A 3 -14.02 6.76 -1.10
C GLN A 3 -13.42 5.39 -0.93
N TRP A 4 -12.13 5.37 -0.64
CA TRP A 4 -11.42 4.11 -0.45
C TRP A 4 -11.60 3.63 0.98
N SER A 5 -11.75 2.32 1.13
CA SER A 5 -11.62 1.67 2.43
C SER A 5 -10.28 0.96 2.46
N TYR A 6 -9.85 0.55 3.66
CA TYR A 6 -8.60 -0.20 3.76
C TYR A 6 -8.64 -1.45 2.90
N GLY A 7 -9.78 -2.16 2.93
CA GLY A 7 -9.90 -3.39 2.16
C GLY A 7 -9.84 -3.17 0.66
N THR A 8 -10.58 -2.19 0.16
CA THR A 8 -10.59 -1.93 -1.28
C THR A 8 -9.26 -1.39 -1.76
N LEU A 9 -8.63 -0.54 -0.95
CA LEU A 9 -7.34 0.03 -1.33
C LEU A 9 -6.27 -1.04 -1.37
N LEU A 10 -6.25 -1.93 -0.38
CA LEU A 10 -5.28 -3.02 -0.36
C LEU A 10 -5.49 -3.97 -1.53
N LYS A 11 -6.74 -4.28 -1.83
CA LYS A 11 -7.05 -5.15 -2.96
C LYS A 11 -6.57 -4.53 -4.26
N TRP A 12 -6.84 -3.25 -4.45
CA TRP A 12 -6.38 -2.55 -5.64
C TRP A 12 -4.85 -2.60 -5.74
N GLY A 13 -4.17 -2.34 -4.64
CA GLY A 13 -2.70 -2.35 -4.65
C GLY A 13 -2.13 -3.72 -4.98
N THR A 14 -2.70 -4.76 -4.37
CA THR A 14 -2.25 -6.12 -4.64
C THR A 14 -2.46 -6.49 -6.10
N ASP A 15 -3.65 -6.16 -6.63
CA ASP A 15 -3.96 -6.48 -8.02
C ASP A 15 -3.03 -5.73 -8.98
N GLU A 16 -2.76 -4.48 -8.66
CA GLU A 16 -1.90 -3.66 -9.52
C GLU A 16 -0.48 -4.23 -9.56
N LEU A 17 0.06 -4.60 -8.40
CA LEU A 17 1.40 -5.17 -8.36
C LEU A 17 1.45 -6.52 -9.05
N THR A 18 0.41 -7.32 -8.90
CA THR A 18 0.34 -8.61 -9.58
C THR A 18 0.32 -8.41 -11.09
N ALA A 19 -0.44 -7.43 -11.55
CA ALA A 19 -0.54 -7.15 -12.99
C ALA A 19 0.80 -6.71 -13.58
N HIS A 20 1.67 -6.14 -12.76
CA HIS A 20 2.99 -5.69 -13.20
C HIS A 20 4.09 -6.69 -12.86
N SER A 21 3.72 -7.91 -12.53
CA SER A 21 4.66 -9.01 -12.29
C SER A 21 5.60 -8.77 -11.12
N VAL A 22 5.10 -8.09 -10.10
CA VAL A 22 5.88 -7.88 -8.89
C VAL A 22 5.77 -9.14 -8.02
N ASP A 23 6.91 -9.72 -7.68
CA ASP A 23 6.93 -10.87 -6.77
C ASP A 23 6.46 -10.42 -5.40
N ASN A 24 5.75 -11.31 -4.71
CA ASN A 24 5.25 -11.02 -3.36
C ASN A 24 4.34 -9.80 -3.34
N ALA A 25 3.47 -9.68 -4.35
CA ALA A 25 2.62 -8.52 -4.49
C ALA A 25 1.80 -8.23 -3.24
N SER A 26 1.23 -9.26 -2.62
CA SER A 26 0.40 -9.05 -1.44
C SER A 26 1.23 -8.57 -0.25
N VAL A 27 2.45 -9.07 -0.11
CA VAL A 27 3.32 -8.65 0.98
C VAL A 27 3.72 -7.18 0.81
N ASP A 28 4.13 -6.83 -0.40
CA ASP A 28 4.54 -5.45 -0.67
C ASP A 28 3.38 -4.49 -0.54
N ALA A 29 2.20 -4.90 -1.02
CA ALA A 29 1.02 -4.04 -0.93
C ALA A 29 0.66 -3.79 0.53
N TRP A 30 0.75 -4.82 1.37
CA TRP A 30 0.48 -4.63 2.79
C TRP A 30 1.52 -3.75 3.45
N TYR A 31 2.79 -3.98 3.13
CA TYR A 31 3.86 -3.18 3.72
C TYR A 31 3.66 -1.69 3.44
N LEU A 32 3.32 -1.37 2.20
CA LEU A 32 3.12 0.03 1.82
C LEU A 32 1.87 0.63 2.48
N LEU A 33 0.82 -0.18 2.65
CA LEU A 33 -0.37 0.29 3.33
C LEU A 33 -0.06 0.64 4.78
N GLU A 34 0.67 -0.23 5.44
CA GLU A 34 1.07 0.00 6.82
C GLU A 34 1.97 1.23 6.92
N TYR A 35 2.88 1.36 5.97
CA TYR A 35 3.79 2.50 5.95
C TYR A 35 3.04 3.83 5.81
N VAL A 36 2.07 3.88 4.90
CA VAL A 36 1.37 5.13 4.62
C VAL A 36 0.35 5.47 5.70
N THR A 37 -0.39 4.48 6.18
CA THR A 37 -1.52 4.74 7.06
C THR A 37 -1.24 4.44 8.52
N GLY A 38 -0.24 3.61 8.80
CA GLY A 38 0.02 3.17 10.17
C GLY A 38 -0.94 2.12 10.67
N VAL A 39 -1.77 1.57 9.79
CA VAL A 39 -2.75 0.58 10.22
C VAL A 39 -2.06 -0.70 10.64
N SER A 40 -2.51 -1.29 11.76
CA SER A 40 -2.02 -2.59 12.19
C SER A 40 -2.90 -3.68 11.61
N LYS A 41 -2.37 -4.90 11.60
CA LYS A 41 -3.15 -6.04 11.13
C LYS A 41 -4.40 -6.23 11.97
N ALA A 42 -4.30 -6.02 13.27
CA ALA A 42 -5.45 -6.16 14.14
C ALA A 42 -6.55 -5.18 13.78
N MET A 43 -6.18 -3.92 13.53
CA MET A 43 -7.14 -2.93 13.09
C MET A 43 -7.74 -3.26 11.74
N TYR A 44 -6.89 -3.71 10.83
CA TYR A 44 -7.35 -4.02 9.48
C TYR A 44 -8.38 -5.15 9.50
N PHE A 45 -8.09 -6.23 10.25
CA PHE A 45 -9.00 -7.35 10.29
C PHE A 45 -10.28 -7.03 11.07
N ALA A 46 -10.18 -6.11 12.04
CA ALA A 46 -11.37 -5.72 12.78
C ALA A 46 -12.30 -4.84 11.93
N GLU A 47 -11.73 -3.94 11.14
CA GLU A 47 -12.52 -2.99 10.38
C GLU A 47 -11.93 -2.74 9.01
N PRO A 48 -11.99 -3.76 8.12
CA PRO A 48 -11.42 -3.56 6.78
C PRO A 48 -12.19 -2.56 5.93
N GLU A 49 -13.43 -2.27 6.33
CA GLU A 49 -14.28 -1.34 5.61
C GLU A 49 -14.10 0.10 6.05
N ARG A 50 -13.23 0.32 7.03
CA ARG A 50 -12.98 1.67 7.52
C ARG A 50 -12.41 2.53 6.41
N ALA A 51 -12.90 3.76 6.35
CA ALA A 51 -12.49 4.70 5.30
C ALA A 51 -11.05 5.14 5.48
N VAL A 52 -10.34 5.26 4.36
CA VAL A 52 -8.99 5.82 4.32
C VAL A 52 -9.12 7.26 3.91
N SER A 53 -8.37 8.15 4.56
CA SER A 53 -8.41 9.56 4.18
C SER A 53 -7.93 9.71 2.74
N GLU A 54 -8.44 10.75 2.08
CA GLU A 54 -8.08 10.98 0.68
C GLU A 54 -6.59 11.19 0.53
N GLU A 55 -5.99 11.90 1.46
CA GLU A 55 -4.56 12.14 1.44
C GLU A 55 -3.77 10.84 1.52
N ASN A 56 -4.14 9.96 2.44
CA ASN A 56 -3.44 8.69 2.58
C ASN A 56 -3.68 7.79 1.39
N ALA A 57 -4.90 7.80 0.84
CA ALA A 57 -5.18 7.00 -0.34
C ALA A 57 -4.31 7.44 -1.51
N ASP A 58 -4.18 8.75 -1.71
CA ASP A 58 -3.34 9.28 -2.79
C ASP A 58 -1.89 8.89 -2.62
N ARG A 59 -1.39 8.97 -1.39
CA ARG A 59 -0.01 8.58 -1.10
C ARG A 59 0.21 7.09 -1.36
N TYR A 60 -0.75 6.27 -0.96
CA TYR A 60 -0.65 4.85 -1.18
C TYR A 60 -0.65 4.51 -2.66
N ILE A 61 -1.55 5.13 -3.41
CA ILE A 61 -1.62 4.90 -4.85
C ILE A 61 -0.29 5.24 -5.51
N ASP A 62 0.31 6.35 -5.11
CA ASP A 62 1.60 6.75 -5.64
C ASP A 62 2.67 5.72 -5.31
N CYS A 63 2.68 5.22 -4.07
CA CYS A 63 3.64 4.20 -3.66
C CYS A 63 3.47 2.93 -4.48
N ILE A 64 2.23 2.50 -4.69
CA ILE A 64 1.97 1.30 -5.48
C ILE A 64 2.44 1.48 -6.91
N ARG A 65 2.21 2.65 -7.50
CA ARG A 65 2.66 2.90 -8.85
C ARG A 65 4.18 2.82 -8.97
N GLN A 66 4.87 3.34 -7.99
CA GLN A 66 6.33 3.25 -7.98
C GLN A 66 6.78 1.80 -7.87
N ARG A 67 6.15 1.03 -7.00
CA ARG A 67 6.52 -0.38 -6.85
C ARG A 67 6.18 -1.17 -8.11
N ALA A 68 5.05 -0.84 -8.75
CA ALA A 68 4.67 -1.48 -10.01
C ALA A 68 5.70 -1.20 -11.11
N ALA A 69 6.40 -0.08 -11.03
CA ALA A 69 7.49 0.24 -11.94
C ALA A 69 8.80 -0.41 -11.50
N HIS A 70 8.74 -1.30 -10.52
CA HIS A 70 9.87 -2.06 -9.99
C HIS A 70 10.89 -1.19 -9.26
N ILE A 71 10.44 -0.08 -8.71
CA ILE A 71 11.29 0.71 -7.84
C ILE A 71 11.39 -0.02 -6.49
N PRO A 72 12.60 -0.20 -5.95
CA PRO A 72 12.76 -0.90 -4.67
C PRO A 72 11.99 -0.23 -3.54
N LEU A 73 11.49 -1.04 -2.62
CA LEU A 73 10.74 -0.51 -1.49
C LEU A 73 11.51 0.54 -0.71
N GLN A 74 12.82 0.35 -0.58
CA GLN A 74 13.66 1.29 0.14
C GLN A 74 13.61 2.69 -0.46
N HIS A 75 13.53 2.76 -1.77
CA HIS A 75 13.44 4.06 -2.45
C HIS A 75 12.07 4.69 -2.26
N ILE A 76 11.04 3.86 -2.22
CA ILE A 76 9.68 4.36 -2.10
C ILE A 76 9.45 4.92 -0.70
N THR A 77 9.89 4.21 0.32
CA THR A 77 9.67 4.62 1.70
C THR A 77 10.72 5.60 2.19
N GLY A 78 11.84 5.69 1.49
CA GLY A 78 12.92 6.55 1.92
C GLY A 78 13.71 6.01 3.09
N GLU A 79 13.45 4.77 3.46
CA GLU A 79 14.16 4.16 4.58
C GLU A 79 15.43 3.53 4.08
N GLN A 80 16.52 4.20 4.31
CA GLN A 80 17.82 3.68 3.95
C GLN A 80 18.61 3.46 5.21
N GLU A 81 19.25 2.32 5.26
CA GLU A 81 20.10 2.02 6.40
C GLU A 81 21.47 2.59 6.16
N PHE A 82 21.85 3.48 7.04
CA PHE A 82 23.19 4.04 7.03
C PHE A 82 23.99 3.39 8.13
N MET A 83 25.15 3.00 7.78
CA MET A 83 26.06 2.41 8.76
C MET A 83 27.09 3.42 9.17
#